data_c6412febba148fe269cd0decb3758f86
#
_entry.id   c6412febba148fe269cd0decb3758f86
#
_cell.length_a   1.000
_cell.length_b   1.000
_cell.length_c   1.000
_cell.angle_alpha   90.00
_cell.angle_beta   90.00
_cell.angle_gamma   90.00
#
_symmetry.space_group_name_H-M   'P 1'
#
loop_
_entity.id
_entity.type
_entity.pdbx_description
1 polymer ?
#
loop_
_entity_poly.entity_id
_entity_poly.type
_entity_poly.pdbx_seq_one_letter_code
_entity_poly.pdbx_strand_id
1 'polypeptide(L)'
;MSEGERMIRAAGGVVWRPDGDDVLVCLVHRPRYGDWSLPKGKLEAGEHPLSAAVREVAEEADVRAVPQVRLPTMRYRSEGRPKAVDYWSMLAVADGGFQPDTEVDGIRWLPAAEATRLVSYPHDAEVLAAFAALPPVTATVALVRHAHAGRRGTWSGPDACRPLDGTGWAQAHALAPLVALVRPARLLSASARRCVQTLDPAAALLDLPIEVAGDLDEPQPGQDPDERALAAAACLTELAAEGAMAGVCTQGKVIPGALERLTGRADDFTTPKAGGWLLAFAADRLLAADPL
;
A
#
# COMPACT_ATOMS: atom_id res chain seq x y z
N MET A 1 29.05 -4.27 14.65
CA MET A 1 28.36 -2.95 14.77
C MET A 1 27.88 -2.85 16.21
N SER A 2 28.28 -1.81 16.95
CA SER A 2 27.84 -1.58 18.32
C SER A 2 26.33 -1.23 18.35
N GLU A 3 25.64 -1.49 19.45
CA GLU A 3 24.20 -1.19 19.61
C GLU A 3 23.82 0.27 19.29
N GLY A 4 24.78 1.21 19.39
CA GLY A 4 24.60 2.63 19.07
C GLY A 4 24.49 2.98 17.59
N GLU A 5 24.85 2.09 16.67
CA GLU A 5 24.82 2.31 15.21
C GLU A 5 23.59 1.73 14.50
N ARG A 6 22.74 0.97 15.21
CA ARG A 6 21.56 0.36 14.59
C ARG A 6 20.55 1.45 14.24
N MET A 7 20.21 1.54 12.93
CA MET A 7 19.24 2.50 12.40
C MET A 7 17.86 2.27 13.03
N ILE A 8 17.23 3.35 13.51
CA ILE A 8 15.82 3.35 13.90
C ILE A 8 14.98 3.38 12.62
N ARG A 9 14.16 2.35 12.41
CA ARG A 9 13.15 2.33 11.35
C ARG A 9 11.84 2.85 11.92
N ALA A 10 11.19 3.75 11.19
CA ALA A 10 9.91 4.33 11.53
C ALA A 10 9.05 4.50 10.27
N ALA A 11 7.75 4.65 10.44
CA ALA A 11 6.84 4.91 9.35
C ALA A 11 5.71 5.84 9.80
N GLY A 12 5.09 6.54 8.84
CA GLY A 12 4.00 7.48 9.13
C GLY A 12 3.27 7.93 7.87
N GLY A 13 2.39 8.91 8.00
CA GLY A 13 1.57 9.36 6.90
C GLY A 13 1.32 10.85 6.85
N VAL A 14 1.15 11.37 5.62
CA VAL A 14 0.43 12.61 5.38
C VAL A 14 -1.04 12.23 5.25
N VAL A 15 -1.76 12.31 6.36
CA VAL A 15 -3.18 12.00 6.39
C VAL A 15 -3.94 13.21 5.90
N TRP A 16 -4.80 13.00 4.91
CA TRP A 16 -5.53 14.07 4.27
C TRP A 16 -7.02 13.74 4.11
N ARG A 17 -7.83 14.79 4.03
CA ARG A 17 -9.25 14.70 3.68
C ARG A 17 -9.67 15.86 2.80
N PRO A 18 -10.71 15.69 1.94
CA PRO A 18 -11.24 16.80 1.17
C PRO A 18 -11.96 17.81 2.09
N ASP A 19 -11.92 19.10 1.70
CA ASP A 19 -12.66 20.20 2.31
C ASP A 19 -13.12 21.17 1.21
N GLY A 20 -14.30 20.90 0.64
CA GLY A 20 -14.75 21.56 -0.58
C GLY A 20 -13.79 21.29 -1.75
N ASP A 21 -13.24 22.34 -2.33
CA ASP A 21 -12.25 22.26 -3.41
C ASP A 21 -10.80 22.14 -2.88
N ASP A 22 -10.60 22.25 -1.57
CA ASP A 22 -9.31 22.18 -0.91
C ASP A 22 -9.05 20.81 -0.26
N VAL A 23 -7.82 20.64 0.23
CA VAL A 23 -7.35 19.45 0.95
C VAL A 23 -6.80 19.86 2.31
N LEU A 24 -7.32 19.27 3.37
CA LEU A 24 -6.76 19.40 4.71
C LEU A 24 -5.84 18.22 5.02
N VAL A 25 -4.72 18.50 5.68
CA VAL A 25 -3.80 17.51 6.23
C VAL A 25 -3.79 17.54 7.74
N CYS A 26 -3.65 16.37 8.36
CA CYS A 26 -3.60 16.22 9.80
C CYS A 26 -2.17 16.36 10.31
N LEU A 27 -1.98 17.23 11.29
CA LEU A 27 -0.77 17.31 12.10
C LEU A 27 -1.07 16.94 13.55
N VAL A 28 -0.09 16.40 14.24
CA VAL A 28 -0.14 16.02 15.66
C VAL A 28 0.78 16.92 16.49
N HIS A 29 0.34 17.31 17.69
CA HIS A 29 1.15 18.02 18.67
C HIS A 29 1.65 17.04 19.74
N ARG A 30 2.97 17.04 19.97
CA ARG A 30 3.60 16.16 20.94
C ARG A 30 4.12 16.97 22.14
N PRO A 31 3.43 16.90 23.29
CA PRO A 31 3.73 17.76 24.45
C PRO A 31 5.15 17.56 24.98
N ARG A 32 5.68 16.34 24.95
CA ARG A 32 7.05 16.03 25.38
C ARG A 32 8.13 16.84 24.65
N TYR A 33 7.89 17.16 23.37
CA TYR A 33 8.82 17.89 22.51
C TYR A 33 8.37 19.32 22.24
N GLY A 34 7.11 19.66 22.53
CA GLY A 34 6.50 20.95 22.22
C GLY A 34 6.46 21.23 20.72
N ASP A 35 6.25 20.19 19.91
CA ASP A 35 6.35 20.28 18.46
C ASP A 35 5.08 19.86 17.74
N TRP A 36 4.93 20.36 16.51
CA TRP A 36 3.96 19.91 15.52
C TRP A 36 4.65 19.06 14.46
N SER A 37 4.15 17.87 14.18
CA SER A 37 4.74 16.95 13.20
C SER A 37 3.67 16.12 12.47
N LEU A 38 4.13 15.42 11.44
CA LEU A 38 3.33 14.37 10.81
C LEU A 38 3.22 13.15 11.76
N PRO A 39 2.07 12.47 11.84
CA PRO A 39 1.91 11.26 12.65
C PRO A 39 2.85 10.15 12.15
N LYS A 40 3.64 9.57 13.04
CA LYS A 40 4.66 8.55 12.75
C LYS A 40 5.23 7.91 14.00
N GLY A 41 5.59 6.65 13.91
CA GLY A 41 6.30 5.99 15.00
C GLY A 41 7.20 4.86 14.54
N LYS A 42 7.74 4.10 15.48
CA LYS A 42 8.72 3.04 15.22
C LYS A 42 8.02 1.77 14.72
N LEU A 43 8.68 1.06 13.80
CA LEU A 43 8.24 -0.27 13.41
C LEU A 43 8.39 -1.23 14.57
N GLU A 44 7.40 -2.07 14.77
CA GLU A 44 7.49 -3.25 15.62
C GLU A 44 8.37 -4.34 14.99
N ALA A 45 8.74 -5.36 15.77
CA ALA A 45 9.59 -6.44 15.28
C ALA A 45 8.88 -7.26 14.21
N GLY A 46 9.43 -7.24 12.97
CA GLY A 46 8.86 -7.95 11.83
C GLY A 46 7.69 -7.25 11.16
N GLU A 47 7.33 -6.05 11.62
CA GLU A 47 6.22 -5.28 11.05
C GLU A 47 6.57 -4.72 9.66
N HIS A 48 5.60 -4.80 8.75
CA HIS A 48 5.73 -4.17 7.44
C HIS A 48 5.64 -2.64 7.57
N PRO A 49 6.50 -1.84 6.90
CA PRO A 49 6.49 -0.38 7.06
C PRO A 49 5.14 0.28 6.77
N LEU A 50 4.40 -0.21 5.77
CA LEU A 50 3.07 0.30 5.44
C LEU A 50 2.05 0.02 6.56
N SER A 51 2.13 -1.16 7.21
CA SER A 51 1.29 -1.49 8.37
C SER A 51 1.60 -0.59 9.55
N ALA A 52 2.90 -0.39 9.84
CA ALA A 52 3.34 0.55 10.88
C ALA A 52 2.81 1.96 10.63
N ALA A 53 2.90 2.46 9.39
CA ALA A 53 2.42 3.78 9.05
C ALA A 53 0.92 3.95 9.30
N VAL A 54 0.10 2.97 8.92
CA VAL A 54 -1.36 3.01 9.16
C VAL A 54 -1.68 2.86 10.65
N ARG A 55 -0.97 2.00 11.38
CA ARG A 55 -1.12 1.83 12.84
C ARG A 55 -0.79 3.13 13.58
N GLU A 56 0.36 3.73 13.31
CA GLU A 56 0.81 4.96 13.98
C GLU A 56 -0.14 6.14 13.69
N VAL A 57 -0.66 6.24 12.47
CA VAL A 57 -1.70 7.23 12.14
C VAL A 57 -2.96 7.01 12.98
N ALA A 58 -3.38 5.76 13.16
CA ALA A 58 -4.55 5.45 13.97
C ALA A 58 -4.31 5.73 15.47
N GLU A 59 -3.11 5.43 15.97
CA GLU A 59 -2.72 5.64 17.38
C GLU A 59 -2.55 7.13 17.70
N GLU A 60 -1.79 7.88 16.89
CA GLU A 60 -1.45 9.29 17.17
C GLU A 60 -2.57 10.28 16.78
N ALA A 61 -3.38 9.99 15.77
CA ALA A 61 -4.39 10.93 15.25
C ALA A 61 -5.84 10.43 15.41
N ASP A 62 -6.05 9.17 15.84
CA ASP A 62 -7.36 8.49 15.90
C ASP A 62 -8.12 8.55 14.56
N VAL A 63 -7.38 8.41 13.45
CA VAL A 63 -7.92 8.45 12.09
C VAL A 63 -7.73 7.11 11.42
N ARG A 64 -8.82 6.55 10.89
CA ARG A 64 -8.73 5.44 9.94
C ARG A 64 -8.40 5.98 8.56
N ALA A 65 -7.25 5.58 8.01
CA ALA A 65 -6.76 6.09 6.75
C ALA A 65 -6.41 4.96 5.78
N VAL A 66 -6.54 5.24 4.48
CA VAL A 66 -6.18 4.34 3.38
C VAL A 66 -4.87 4.84 2.76
N PRO A 67 -3.81 4.02 2.76
CA PRO A 67 -2.54 4.40 2.14
C PRO A 67 -2.69 4.48 0.61
N GLN A 68 -1.99 5.43 0.01
CA GLN A 68 -2.06 5.70 -1.43
C GLN A 68 -0.66 5.71 -2.08
N VAL A 69 0.03 6.84 -2.07
CA VAL A 69 1.33 7.03 -2.72
C VAL A 69 2.43 7.06 -1.68
N ARG A 70 3.51 6.32 -1.91
CA ARG A 70 4.71 6.44 -1.09
C ARG A 70 5.37 7.77 -1.34
N LEU A 71 5.68 8.47 -0.25
CA LEU A 71 6.37 9.75 -0.24
C LEU A 71 7.87 9.56 0.05
N PRO A 72 8.71 10.59 -0.08
CA PRO A 72 10.14 10.46 0.20
C PRO A 72 10.43 9.93 1.60
N THR A 73 11.38 9.00 1.69
CA THR A 73 11.91 8.51 2.98
C THR A 73 12.84 9.55 3.57
N MET A 74 12.51 10.04 4.77
CA MET A 74 13.35 11.01 5.48
C MET A 74 14.41 10.31 6.32
N ARG A 75 15.66 10.80 6.23
CA ARG A 75 16.81 10.26 6.96
C ARG A 75 17.46 11.36 7.77
N TYR A 76 17.50 11.17 9.10
CA TYR A 76 18.08 12.13 10.02
C TYR A 76 18.63 11.44 11.27
N ARG A 77 19.22 12.20 12.19
CA ARG A 77 19.63 11.68 13.50
C ARG A 77 18.58 12.05 14.55
N SER A 78 18.17 11.07 15.35
CA SER A 78 17.28 11.24 16.48
C SER A 78 17.95 10.66 17.71
N GLU A 79 18.11 11.45 18.77
CA GLU A 79 18.77 11.05 20.01
C GLU A 79 20.17 10.42 19.77
N GLY A 80 20.94 11.03 18.86
CA GLY A 80 22.28 10.55 18.50
C GLY A 80 22.32 9.32 17.57
N ARG A 81 21.18 8.70 17.22
CA ARG A 81 21.08 7.51 16.37
C ARG A 81 20.56 7.83 14.98
N PRO A 82 21.01 7.14 13.91
CA PRO A 82 20.41 7.29 12.60
C PRO A 82 18.96 6.80 12.61
N LYS A 83 18.06 7.58 12.03
CA LYS A 83 16.63 7.27 11.87
C LYS A 83 16.23 7.42 10.41
N ALA A 84 15.45 6.44 9.91
CA ALA A 84 14.79 6.51 8.63
C ALA A 84 13.28 6.39 8.85
N VAL A 85 12.52 7.31 8.26
CA VAL A 85 11.06 7.33 8.33
C VAL A 85 10.50 7.23 6.92
N ASP A 86 9.74 6.18 6.66
CA ASP A 86 9.00 5.96 5.42
C ASP A 86 7.61 6.62 5.56
N TYR A 87 7.19 7.39 4.55
CA TYR A 87 5.90 8.10 4.56
C TYR A 87 5.02 7.70 3.38
N TRP A 88 3.71 7.76 3.60
CA TRP A 88 2.68 7.63 2.55
C TRP A 88 1.67 8.76 2.63
N SER A 89 1.13 9.19 1.49
CA SER A 89 -0.14 9.90 1.48
C SER A 89 -1.24 8.94 1.87
N MET A 90 -2.18 9.38 2.72
CA MET A 90 -3.26 8.53 3.24
C MET A 90 -4.58 9.29 3.26
N LEU A 91 -5.59 8.75 2.59
CA LEU A 91 -6.95 9.29 2.64
C LEU A 91 -7.62 8.93 3.96
N ALA A 92 -8.03 9.92 4.73
CA ALA A 92 -8.87 9.72 5.91
C ALA A 92 -10.27 9.23 5.50
N VAL A 93 -10.69 8.09 6.04
CA VAL A 93 -12.00 7.49 5.72
C VAL A 93 -12.94 7.47 6.92
N ALA A 94 -12.43 7.67 8.13
CA ALA A 94 -13.21 7.89 9.34
C ALA A 94 -12.35 8.54 10.42
N ASP A 95 -12.94 9.46 11.17
CA ASP A 95 -12.40 10.02 12.41
C ASP A 95 -12.95 9.22 13.61
N GLY A 96 -12.06 8.81 14.53
CA GLY A 96 -12.44 8.06 15.74
C GLY A 96 -12.91 8.95 16.89
N GLY A 97 -12.67 10.26 16.81
CA GLY A 97 -12.97 11.20 17.90
C GLY A 97 -11.77 11.38 18.84
N PHE A 98 -10.67 11.86 18.28
CA PHE A 98 -9.37 12.05 18.95
C PHE A 98 -9.50 12.43 20.43
N GLN A 99 -8.81 11.70 21.28
CA GLN A 99 -8.68 11.97 22.71
C GLN A 99 -7.21 12.25 23.05
N PRO A 100 -6.91 13.39 23.67
CA PRO A 100 -5.54 13.70 24.09
C PRO A 100 -4.97 12.66 25.06
N ASP A 101 -3.68 12.35 24.87
CA ASP A 101 -2.92 11.50 25.79
C ASP A 101 -1.55 12.10 26.13
N THR A 102 -0.64 11.30 26.68
CA THR A 102 0.72 11.74 27.04
C THR A 102 1.68 11.83 25.86
N GLU A 103 1.36 11.20 24.76
CA GLU A 103 2.18 11.19 23.54
C GLU A 103 1.72 12.28 22.55
N VAL A 104 0.40 12.40 22.35
CA VAL A 104 -0.23 13.42 21.50
C VAL A 104 -1.36 14.09 22.26
N ASP A 105 -1.23 15.40 22.51
CA ASP A 105 -2.25 16.19 23.23
C ASP A 105 -3.11 17.05 22.32
N GLY A 106 -2.85 17.08 21.02
CA GLY A 106 -3.64 17.83 20.06
C GLY A 106 -3.43 17.43 18.61
N ILE A 107 -4.50 17.52 17.82
CA ILE A 107 -4.44 17.38 16.36
C ILE A 107 -4.96 18.66 15.70
N ARG A 108 -4.49 18.94 14.48
CA ARG A 108 -5.00 20.01 13.62
C ARG A 108 -5.15 19.54 12.20
N TRP A 109 -6.30 19.88 11.63
CA TRP A 109 -6.56 19.75 10.20
C TRP A 109 -6.36 21.12 9.54
N LEU A 110 -5.40 21.22 8.62
CA LEU A 110 -4.98 22.49 8.02
C LEU A 110 -4.76 22.31 6.51
N PRO A 111 -5.00 23.36 5.71
CA PRO A 111 -4.51 23.37 4.33
C PRO A 111 -3.02 23.04 4.28
N ALA A 112 -2.57 22.30 3.25
CA ALA A 112 -1.18 21.81 3.17
C ALA A 112 -0.15 22.96 3.28
N ALA A 113 -0.44 24.15 2.72
CA ALA A 113 0.42 25.32 2.81
C ALA A 113 0.55 25.89 4.25
N GLU A 114 -0.51 25.78 5.06
CA GLU A 114 -0.48 26.19 6.46
C GLU A 114 0.23 25.15 7.31
N ALA A 115 -0.06 23.86 7.07
CA ALA A 115 0.63 22.76 7.72
C ALA A 115 2.14 22.84 7.52
N THR A 116 2.61 23.14 6.29
CA THR A 116 4.04 23.32 5.97
C THR A 116 4.70 24.43 6.79
N ARG A 117 3.96 25.50 7.16
CA ARG A 117 4.46 26.58 8.01
C ARG A 117 4.45 26.25 9.50
N LEU A 118 3.57 25.32 9.90
CA LEU A 118 3.40 24.96 11.30
C LEU A 118 4.32 23.83 11.76
N VAL A 119 4.66 22.88 10.87
CA VAL A 119 5.55 21.77 11.26
C VAL A 119 6.89 22.26 11.78
N SER A 120 7.35 21.62 12.85
CA SER A 120 8.56 22.05 13.57
C SER A 120 9.86 21.60 12.90
N TYR A 121 9.79 20.68 11.93
CA TYR A 121 10.97 20.09 11.30
C TYR A 121 10.99 20.28 9.79
N PRO A 122 12.16 20.67 9.21
CA PRO A 122 12.30 20.84 7.77
C PRO A 122 11.96 19.56 6.97
N HIS A 123 12.28 18.40 7.50
CA HIS A 123 11.98 17.12 6.82
C HIS A 123 10.47 16.82 6.73
N ASP A 124 9.65 17.25 7.69
CA ASP A 124 8.19 17.14 7.59
C ASP A 124 7.66 18.11 6.52
N ALA A 125 8.24 19.30 6.40
CA ALA A 125 7.91 20.26 5.34
C ALA A 125 8.25 19.71 3.93
N GLU A 126 9.38 18.98 3.79
CA GLU A 126 9.75 18.31 2.52
C GLU A 126 8.73 17.25 2.14
N VAL A 127 8.25 16.44 3.10
CA VAL A 127 7.21 15.43 2.87
C VAL A 127 5.89 16.07 2.47
N LEU A 128 5.49 17.16 3.14
CA LEU A 128 4.29 17.94 2.80
C LEU A 128 4.38 18.57 1.41
N ALA A 129 5.55 19.08 1.02
CA ALA A 129 5.77 19.62 -0.32
C ALA A 129 5.64 18.52 -1.40
N ALA A 130 6.19 17.33 -1.13
CA ALA A 130 6.04 16.20 -2.04
C ALA A 130 4.58 15.75 -2.16
N PHE A 131 3.83 15.72 -1.04
CA PHE A 131 2.41 15.45 -1.04
C PHE A 131 1.61 16.48 -1.85
N ALA A 132 1.88 17.77 -1.64
CA ALA A 132 1.16 18.87 -2.33
C ALA A 132 1.41 18.88 -3.85
N ALA A 133 2.47 18.25 -4.33
CA ALA A 133 2.75 18.09 -5.75
C ALA A 133 2.02 16.92 -6.41
N LEU A 134 1.38 16.03 -5.63
CA LEU A 134 0.63 14.90 -6.15
C LEU A 134 -0.70 15.36 -6.78
N PRO A 135 -1.09 14.82 -7.93
CA PRO A 135 -2.46 14.95 -8.39
C PRO A 135 -3.40 14.16 -7.45
N PRO A 136 -4.71 14.48 -7.43
CA PRO A 136 -5.68 13.75 -6.62
C PRO A 136 -5.68 12.26 -6.94
N VAL A 137 -5.51 11.42 -5.91
CA VAL A 137 -5.62 9.96 -6.05
C VAL A 137 -7.10 9.58 -5.95
N THR A 138 -7.60 8.92 -6.96
CA THR A 138 -9.02 8.51 -7.07
C THR A 138 -9.25 7.04 -6.82
N ALA A 139 -8.23 6.19 -7.05
CA ALA A 139 -8.31 4.75 -6.82
C ALA A 139 -6.99 4.19 -6.29
N THR A 140 -7.07 3.11 -5.53
CA THR A 140 -5.91 2.40 -4.99
C THR A 140 -6.13 0.89 -5.13
N VAL A 141 -5.13 0.19 -5.69
CA VAL A 141 -5.17 -1.25 -5.89
C VAL A 141 -3.97 -1.93 -5.24
N ALA A 142 -4.23 -2.93 -4.40
CA ALA A 142 -3.22 -3.87 -3.93
C ALA A 142 -3.11 -5.00 -4.96
N LEU A 143 -2.14 -4.91 -5.87
CA LEU A 143 -1.85 -5.93 -6.87
C LEU A 143 -0.84 -6.91 -6.31
N VAL A 144 -1.22 -8.19 -6.14
CA VAL A 144 -0.36 -9.19 -5.52
C VAL A 144 -0.12 -10.39 -6.43
N ARG A 145 1.07 -10.97 -6.32
CA ARG A 145 1.38 -12.25 -6.92
C ARG A 145 0.91 -13.38 -6.02
N HIS A 146 0.36 -14.46 -6.61
CA HIS A 146 -0.03 -15.65 -5.85
C HIS A 146 1.10 -16.17 -4.95
N ALA A 147 0.75 -16.73 -3.80
CA ALA A 147 1.62 -17.35 -2.82
C ALA A 147 2.21 -18.69 -3.32
N HIS A 148 3.06 -19.33 -2.52
CA HIS A 148 3.76 -20.53 -2.91
C HIS A 148 2.78 -21.71 -3.15
N ALA A 149 2.95 -22.41 -4.29
CA ALA A 149 2.08 -23.51 -4.71
C ALA A 149 2.90 -24.77 -5.07
N GLY A 150 3.96 -25.05 -4.31
CA GLY A 150 4.84 -26.17 -4.58
C GLY A 150 5.59 -26.06 -5.91
N ARG A 151 6.18 -27.17 -6.33
CA ARG A 151 6.89 -27.28 -7.61
C ARG A 151 5.97 -27.83 -8.70
N ARG A 152 5.93 -27.17 -9.86
CA ARG A 152 5.13 -27.61 -11.02
C ARG A 152 5.43 -29.06 -11.43
N GLY A 153 6.72 -29.46 -11.42
CA GLY A 153 7.15 -30.79 -11.83
C GLY A 153 6.70 -31.95 -10.90
N THR A 154 6.20 -31.65 -9.70
CA THR A 154 5.65 -32.65 -8.75
C THR A 154 4.11 -32.70 -8.75
N TRP A 155 3.46 -31.85 -9.55
CA TRP A 155 2.02 -31.79 -9.69
C TRP A 155 1.53 -32.56 -10.93
N SER A 156 0.63 -33.52 -10.76
CA SER A 156 0.15 -34.41 -11.81
C SER A 156 -1.11 -33.93 -12.54
N GLY A 157 -1.78 -32.89 -12.01
CA GLY A 157 -2.98 -32.32 -12.61
C GLY A 157 -2.73 -31.13 -13.53
N PRO A 158 -3.78 -30.51 -14.09
CA PRO A 158 -3.68 -29.24 -14.80
C PRO A 158 -3.05 -28.17 -13.91
N ASP A 159 -2.11 -27.38 -14.43
CA ASP A 159 -1.38 -26.37 -13.63
C ASP A 159 -2.31 -25.31 -13.02
N ALA A 160 -3.40 -24.96 -13.69
CA ALA A 160 -4.42 -24.06 -13.16
C ALA A 160 -5.09 -24.59 -11.89
N CYS A 161 -5.17 -25.90 -11.71
CA CYS A 161 -5.75 -26.55 -10.53
C CYS A 161 -4.76 -26.75 -9.38
N ARG A 162 -3.49 -26.41 -9.55
CA ARG A 162 -2.44 -26.58 -8.54
C ARG A 162 -2.70 -25.63 -7.35
N PRO A 163 -2.91 -26.20 -6.12
CA PRO A 163 -3.24 -25.41 -4.94
C PRO A 163 -2.01 -24.81 -4.30
N LEU A 164 -2.21 -23.91 -3.34
CA LEU A 164 -1.18 -23.51 -2.38
C LEU A 164 -0.74 -24.73 -1.56
N ASP A 165 0.54 -24.76 -1.21
CA ASP A 165 1.07 -25.66 -0.18
C ASP A 165 1.05 -24.99 1.21
N GLY A 166 1.58 -25.69 2.23
CA GLY A 166 1.62 -25.15 3.61
C GLY A 166 2.36 -23.82 3.71
N THR A 167 3.47 -23.63 2.96
CA THR A 167 4.20 -22.37 2.89
C THR A 167 3.33 -21.28 2.25
N GLY A 168 2.62 -21.61 1.18
CA GLY A 168 1.73 -20.69 0.49
C GLY A 168 0.57 -20.21 1.36
N TRP A 169 -0.04 -21.11 2.14
CA TRP A 169 -1.07 -20.71 3.09
C TRP A 169 -0.55 -19.77 4.17
N ALA A 170 0.63 -20.04 4.74
CA ALA A 170 1.25 -19.12 5.69
C ALA A 170 1.53 -17.74 5.06
N GLN A 171 2.00 -17.71 3.81
CA GLN A 171 2.21 -16.48 3.07
C GLN A 171 0.89 -15.74 2.79
N ALA A 172 -0.17 -16.45 2.39
CA ALA A 172 -1.48 -15.85 2.13
C ALA A 172 -2.08 -15.21 3.39
N HIS A 173 -1.97 -15.88 4.54
CA HIS A 173 -2.39 -15.32 5.83
C HIS A 173 -1.57 -14.07 6.23
N ALA A 174 -0.26 -14.06 5.99
CA ALA A 174 0.58 -12.89 6.25
C ALA A 174 0.28 -11.71 5.31
N LEU A 175 -0.14 -12.01 4.06
CA LEU A 175 -0.47 -11.01 3.05
C LEU A 175 -1.85 -10.36 3.28
N ALA A 176 -2.81 -11.10 3.83
CA ALA A 176 -4.19 -10.67 3.99
C ALA A 176 -4.34 -9.31 4.71
N PRO A 177 -3.64 -9.02 5.84
CA PRO A 177 -3.68 -7.71 6.47
C PRO A 177 -3.18 -6.58 5.56
N LEU A 178 -2.14 -6.82 4.73
CA LEU A 178 -1.62 -5.81 3.80
C LEU A 178 -2.63 -5.47 2.70
N VAL A 179 -3.29 -6.49 2.14
CA VAL A 179 -4.39 -6.28 1.18
C VAL A 179 -5.54 -5.51 1.82
N ALA A 180 -5.84 -5.78 3.09
CA ALA A 180 -6.90 -5.10 3.82
C ALA A 180 -6.62 -3.61 4.09
N LEU A 181 -5.34 -3.16 4.09
CA LEU A 181 -4.99 -1.76 4.30
C LEU A 181 -5.62 -0.81 3.27
N VAL A 182 -5.76 -1.25 2.03
CA VAL A 182 -6.41 -0.44 0.98
C VAL A 182 -7.93 -0.43 1.10
N ARG A 183 -8.51 -1.15 2.09
CA ARG A 183 -9.97 -1.25 2.32
C ARG A 183 -10.74 -1.57 1.03
N PRO A 184 -10.38 -2.66 0.34
CA PRO A 184 -10.96 -2.95 -0.95
C PRO A 184 -12.47 -3.14 -0.85
N ALA A 185 -13.20 -2.61 -1.83
CA ALA A 185 -14.61 -2.92 -2.05
C ALA A 185 -14.79 -4.16 -2.92
N ARG A 186 -13.73 -4.56 -3.65
CA ARG A 186 -13.72 -5.72 -4.55
C ARG A 186 -12.42 -6.49 -4.43
N LEU A 187 -12.51 -7.82 -4.52
CA LEU A 187 -11.37 -8.73 -4.63
C LEU A 187 -11.44 -9.45 -5.97
N LEU A 188 -10.43 -9.27 -6.82
CA LEU A 188 -10.34 -9.92 -8.12
C LEU A 188 -9.17 -10.91 -8.16
N SER A 189 -9.38 -12.04 -8.81
CA SER A 189 -8.34 -13.07 -8.94
C SER A 189 -8.27 -13.62 -10.36
N ALA A 190 -7.04 -13.89 -10.81
CA ALA A 190 -6.84 -14.82 -11.93
C ALA A 190 -7.51 -16.17 -11.63
N SER A 191 -7.88 -16.92 -12.68
CA SER A 191 -8.65 -18.17 -12.58
C SER A 191 -7.87 -19.31 -11.92
N ALA A 192 -6.55 -19.26 -11.89
CA ALA A 192 -5.72 -20.30 -11.29
C ALA A 192 -6.01 -20.46 -9.79
N ARG A 193 -6.25 -21.70 -9.33
CA ARG A 193 -6.60 -22.04 -7.95
C ARG A 193 -5.68 -21.39 -6.90
N ARG A 194 -4.38 -21.34 -7.17
CA ARG A 194 -3.40 -20.70 -6.28
C ARG A 194 -3.62 -19.19 -6.12
N CYS A 195 -4.17 -18.51 -7.14
CA CYS A 195 -4.47 -17.08 -7.06
C CYS A 195 -5.69 -16.85 -6.18
N VAL A 196 -6.78 -17.61 -6.41
CA VAL A 196 -7.98 -17.54 -5.56
C VAL A 196 -7.62 -17.82 -4.11
N GLN A 197 -6.91 -18.94 -3.85
CA GLN A 197 -6.49 -19.32 -2.49
C GLN A 197 -5.56 -18.29 -1.82
N THR A 198 -4.82 -17.51 -2.58
CA THR A 198 -4.00 -16.42 -2.01
C THR A 198 -4.86 -15.31 -1.43
N LEU A 199 -6.04 -15.06 -2.00
CA LEU A 199 -6.98 -14.04 -1.50
C LEU A 199 -7.98 -14.60 -0.48
N ASP A 200 -8.15 -15.92 -0.34
CA ASP A 200 -9.10 -16.50 0.62
C ASP A 200 -9.01 -15.92 2.04
N PRO A 201 -7.79 -15.75 2.65
CA PRO A 201 -7.70 -15.15 3.98
C PRO A 201 -8.12 -13.66 4.01
N ALA A 202 -7.83 -12.90 2.94
CA ALA A 202 -8.26 -11.51 2.85
C ALA A 202 -9.77 -11.41 2.63
N ALA A 203 -10.35 -12.29 1.80
CA ALA A 203 -11.78 -12.39 1.58
C ALA A 203 -12.55 -12.70 2.88
N ALA A 204 -12.04 -13.64 3.68
CA ALA A 204 -12.60 -13.95 4.99
C ALA A 204 -12.47 -12.80 5.99
N LEU A 205 -11.33 -12.08 5.99
CA LEU A 205 -11.08 -10.94 6.87
C LEU A 205 -12.03 -9.76 6.56
N LEU A 206 -12.34 -9.57 5.28
CA LEU A 206 -13.10 -8.41 4.78
C LEU A 206 -14.58 -8.70 4.55
N ASP A 207 -14.99 -9.97 4.67
CA ASP A 207 -16.34 -10.47 4.31
C ASP A 207 -16.72 -10.10 2.86
N LEU A 208 -15.76 -10.31 1.93
CA LEU A 208 -15.93 -10.02 0.51
C LEU A 208 -15.81 -11.28 -0.36
N PRO A 209 -16.63 -11.41 -1.42
CA PRO A 209 -16.44 -12.46 -2.41
C PRO A 209 -15.18 -12.21 -3.25
N ILE A 210 -14.61 -13.29 -3.81
CA ILE A 210 -13.53 -13.21 -4.80
C ILE A 210 -14.15 -13.34 -6.19
N GLU A 211 -14.00 -12.33 -7.02
CA GLU A 211 -14.38 -12.31 -8.41
C GLU A 211 -13.27 -12.91 -9.28
N VAL A 212 -13.59 -13.88 -10.12
CA VAL A 212 -12.61 -14.45 -11.06
C VAL A 212 -12.62 -13.66 -12.37
N ALA A 213 -11.48 -13.07 -12.72
CA ALA A 213 -11.26 -12.29 -13.94
C ALA A 213 -10.22 -12.97 -14.83
N GLY A 214 -10.65 -13.52 -15.96
CA GLY A 214 -9.76 -14.21 -16.92
C GLY A 214 -8.69 -13.30 -17.54
N ASP A 215 -8.90 -11.98 -17.54
CA ASP A 215 -7.93 -10.99 -18.02
C ASP A 215 -6.63 -10.96 -17.19
N LEU A 216 -6.70 -11.48 -15.97
CA LEU A 216 -5.56 -11.61 -15.06
C LEU A 216 -4.79 -12.92 -15.22
N ASP A 217 -5.19 -13.82 -16.14
CA ASP A 217 -4.55 -15.13 -16.32
C ASP A 217 -3.21 -15.04 -17.06
N GLU A 218 -2.29 -15.95 -16.72
CA GLU A 218 -1.06 -16.17 -17.50
C GLU A 218 -1.36 -16.60 -18.93
N PRO A 219 -0.49 -16.25 -19.90
CA PRO A 219 -0.63 -16.75 -21.26
C PRO A 219 -0.56 -18.27 -21.29
N GLN A 220 -1.50 -18.90 -22.02
CA GLN A 220 -1.47 -20.32 -22.32
C GLN A 220 -0.46 -20.60 -23.44
N PRO A 221 0.00 -21.84 -23.61
CA PRO A 221 0.88 -22.21 -24.74
C PRO A 221 0.30 -21.73 -26.08
N GLY A 222 1.06 -20.92 -26.80
CA GLY A 222 0.64 -20.34 -28.08
C GLY A 222 -0.09 -18.99 -28.02
N GLN A 223 -0.37 -18.49 -26.82
CA GLN A 223 -0.87 -17.11 -26.63
C GLN A 223 0.28 -16.13 -26.51
N ASP A 224 0.08 -14.92 -27.04
CA ASP A 224 1.04 -13.83 -26.91
C ASP A 224 1.06 -13.30 -25.46
N PRO A 225 2.23 -13.31 -24.79
CA PRO A 225 2.37 -12.70 -23.46
C PRO A 225 1.99 -11.22 -23.44
N ASP A 226 2.21 -10.50 -24.52
CA ASP A 226 1.91 -9.08 -24.64
C ASP A 226 0.42 -8.79 -24.66
N GLU A 227 -0.40 -9.63 -25.30
CA GLU A 227 -1.86 -9.54 -25.26
C GLU A 227 -2.39 -9.75 -23.84
N ARG A 228 -1.80 -10.70 -23.08
CA ARG A 228 -2.19 -10.96 -21.69
C ARG A 228 -1.81 -9.81 -20.76
N ALA A 229 -0.62 -9.24 -20.95
CA ALA A 229 -0.19 -8.05 -20.21
C ALA A 229 -1.11 -6.84 -20.49
N LEU A 230 -1.52 -6.66 -21.74
CA LEU A 230 -2.47 -5.62 -22.15
C LEU A 230 -3.85 -5.83 -21.49
N ALA A 231 -4.38 -7.05 -21.51
CA ALA A 231 -5.66 -7.36 -20.87
C ALA A 231 -5.63 -7.08 -19.36
N ALA A 232 -4.55 -7.49 -18.67
CA ALA A 232 -4.39 -7.22 -17.24
C ALA A 232 -4.26 -5.71 -16.95
N ALA A 233 -3.50 -4.97 -17.77
CA ALA A 233 -3.40 -3.52 -17.64
C ALA A 233 -4.76 -2.83 -17.85
N ALA A 234 -5.54 -3.25 -18.84
CA ALA A 234 -6.88 -2.74 -19.09
C ALA A 234 -7.81 -3.01 -17.90
N CYS A 235 -7.82 -4.22 -17.36
CA CYS A 235 -8.60 -4.58 -16.17
C CYS A 235 -8.27 -3.69 -14.97
N LEU A 236 -6.98 -3.41 -14.71
CA LEU A 236 -6.54 -2.50 -13.64
C LEU A 236 -6.95 -1.05 -13.91
N THR A 237 -6.91 -0.61 -15.16
CA THR A 237 -7.34 0.74 -15.57
C THR A 237 -8.86 0.91 -15.42
N GLU A 238 -9.65 -0.11 -15.77
CA GLU A 238 -11.11 -0.10 -15.59
C GLU A 238 -11.49 0.01 -14.11
N LEU A 239 -10.84 -0.79 -13.23
CA LEU A 239 -11.02 -0.68 -11.78
C LEU A 239 -10.70 0.74 -11.28
N ALA A 240 -9.63 1.34 -11.80
CA ALA A 240 -9.24 2.69 -11.42
C ALA A 240 -10.23 3.75 -11.91
N ALA A 241 -10.75 3.60 -13.13
CA ALA A 241 -11.76 4.50 -13.70
C ALA A 241 -13.09 4.48 -12.93
N GLU A 242 -13.43 3.34 -12.32
CA GLU A 242 -14.58 3.21 -11.40
C GLU A 242 -14.34 3.89 -10.03
N GLY A 243 -13.13 4.38 -9.76
CA GLY A 243 -12.74 4.90 -8.44
C GLY A 243 -12.62 3.79 -7.39
N ALA A 244 -12.35 2.56 -7.82
CA ALA A 244 -12.39 1.40 -6.94
C ALA A 244 -11.12 1.31 -6.05
N MET A 245 -11.33 0.98 -4.77
CA MET A 245 -10.31 0.39 -3.93
C MET A 245 -10.41 -1.12 -4.07
N ALA A 246 -9.36 -1.79 -4.56
CA ALA A 246 -9.43 -3.21 -4.90
C ALA A 246 -8.19 -4.00 -4.44
N GLY A 247 -8.41 -5.28 -4.13
CA GLY A 247 -7.36 -6.27 -3.99
C GLY A 247 -7.35 -7.18 -5.22
N VAL A 248 -6.21 -7.31 -5.89
CA VAL A 248 -6.09 -8.08 -7.13
C VAL A 248 -4.97 -9.10 -7.01
N CYS A 249 -5.27 -10.37 -7.27
CA CYS A 249 -4.25 -11.42 -7.30
C CYS A 249 -4.07 -11.96 -8.72
N THR A 250 -2.83 -11.93 -9.20
CA THR A 250 -2.46 -12.49 -10.49
C THR A 250 -1.16 -13.29 -10.41
N GLN A 251 -0.54 -13.54 -11.55
CA GLN A 251 0.60 -14.43 -11.70
C GLN A 251 1.88 -13.66 -12.07
N GLY A 252 3.04 -14.25 -11.72
CA GLY A 252 4.32 -13.57 -11.82
C GLY A 252 4.76 -13.19 -13.22
N LYS A 253 4.20 -13.81 -14.28
CA LYS A 253 4.52 -13.47 -15.67
C LYS A 253 3.63 -12.34 -16.22
N VAL A 254 2.51 -12.06 -15.55
CA VAL A 254 1.56 -11.01 -15.96
C VAL A 254 1.96 -9.65 -15.40
N ILE A 255 2.37 -9.62 -14.12
CA ILE A 255 2.63 -8.36 -13.40
C ILE A 255 3.65 -7.46 -14.11
N PRO A 256 4.85 -7.94 -14.51
CA PRO A 256 5.82 -7.05 -15.14
C PRO A 256 5.28 -6.35 -16.38
N GLY A 257 4.76 -7.11 -17.34
CA GLY A 257 4.24 -6.55 -18.59
C GLY A 257 3.02 -5.62 -18.39
N ALA A 258 2.16 -5.90 -17.40
CA ALA A 258 1.04 -5.01 -17.06
C ALA A 258 1.55 -3.69 -16.47
N LEU A 259 2.53 -3.73 -15.54
CA LEU A 259 3.09 -2.53 -14.92
C LEU A 259 3.95 -1.71 -15.90
N GLU A 260 4.70 -2.35 -16.80
CA GLU A 260 5.42 -1.65 -17.87
C GLU A 260 4.46 -0.82 -18.75
N ARG A 261 3.29 -1.38 -19.09
CA ARG A 261 2.27 -0.67 -19.86
C ARG A 261 1.64 0.48 -19.09
N LEU A 262 1.30 0.27 -17.84
CA LEU A 262 0.66 1.27 -16.99
C LEU A 262 1.61 2.43 -16.64
N THR A 263 2.89 2.13 -16.43
CA THR A 263 3.90 3.15 -16.09
C THR A 263 4.50 3.82 -17.31
N GLY A 264 4.43 3.18 -18.50
CA GLY A 264 5.17 3.58 -19.70
C GLY A 264 6.69 3.45 -19.56
N ARG A 265 7.17 2.67 -18.58
CA ARG A 265 8.60 2.53 -18.25
C ARG A 265 9.00 1.06 -18.24
N ALA A 266 10.15 0.76 -18.84
CA ALA A 266 10.82 -0.52 -18.66
C ALA A 266 11.60 -0.49 -17.34
N ASP A 267 11.02 -1.05 -16.28
CA ASP A 267 11.61 -1.13 -14.96
C ASP A 267 11.58 -2.58 -14.45
N ASP A 268 12.27 -2.89 -13.35
CA ASP A 268 12.20 -4.24 -12.77
C ASP A 268 10.95 -4.40 -11.91
N PHE A 269 9.87 -4.87 -12.54
CA PHE A 269 8.61 -5.22 -11.85
C PHE A 269 8.54 -6.70 -11.45
N THR A 270 9.69 -7.38 -11.36
CA THR A 270 9.76 -8.75 -10.86
C THR A 270 9.20 -8.82 -9.45
N THR A 271 8.16 -9.62 -9.27
CA THR A 271 7.41 -9.71 -8.01
C THR A 271 7.63 -11.08 -7.37
N PRO A 272 8.13 -11.18 -6.13
CA PRO A 272 8.24 -12.45 -5.43
C PRO A 272 6.86 -13.05 -5.15
N LYS A 273 6.79 -14.36 -4.87
CA LYS A 273 5.53 -15.00 -4.45
C LYS A 273 5.05 -14.37 -3.16
N ALA A 274 3.75 -14.10 -3.09
CA ALA A 274 3.11 -13.33 -2.02
C ALA A 274 3.68 -11.91 -1.81
N GLY A 275 4.43 -11.38 -2.75
CA GLY A 275 4.75 -9.97 -2.85
C GLY A 275 3.74 -9.25 -3.76
N GLY A 276 3.85 -7.93 -3.81
CA GLY A 276 2.90 -7.14 -4.58
C GLY A 276 3.31 -5.69 -4.73
N TRP A 277 2.35 -4.91 -5.21
CA TRP A 277 2.48 -3.49 -5.50
C TRP A 277 1.25 -2.74 -4.99
N LEU A 278 1.48 -1.63 -4.34
CA LEU A 278 0.45 -0.64 -4.06
C LEU A 278 0.39 0.29 -5.27
N LEU A 279 -0.72 0.22 -6.01
CA LEU A 279 -0.95 1.04 -7.18
C LEU A 279 -1.88 2.19 -6.81
N ALA A 280 -1.48 3.42 -7.14
CA ALA A 280 -2.30 4.60 -6.95
C ALA A 280 -2.61 5.26 -8.31
N PHE A 281 -3.86 5.61 -8.54
CA PHE A 281 -4.34 6.17 -9.80
C PHE A 281 -4.98 7.53 -9.63
N ALA A 282 -4.83 8.38 -10.66
CA ALA A 282 -5.66 9.57 -10.87
C ALA A 282 -6.54 9.31 -12.11
N ALA A 283 -7.82 9.07 -11.89
CA ALA A 283 -8.73 8.52 -12.89
C ALA A 283 -8.17 7.19 -13.44
N ASP A 284 -7.92 7.11 -14.73
CA ASP A 284 -7.39 5.94 -15.43
C ASP A 284 -5.84 5.90 -15.50
N ARG A 285 -5.17 6.96 -15.02
CA ARG A 285 -3.70 7.08 -15.11
C ARG A 285 -3.02 6.61 -13.83
N LEU A 286 -2.12 5.64 -13.95
CA LEU A 286 -1.27 5.23 -12.85
C LEU A 286 -0.30 6.35 -12.45
N LEU A 287 -0.29 6.71 -11.18
CA LEU A 287 0.60 7.71 -10.57
C LEU A 287 1.84 7.08 -9.95
N ALA A 288 1.63 5.96 -9.24
CA ALA A 288 2.66 5.27 -8.51
C ALA A 288 2.41 3.76 -8.48
N ALA A 289 3.49 3.00 -8.48
CA ALA A 289 3.53 1.56 -8.21
C ALA A 289 4.64 1.32 -7.18
N ASP A 290 4.24 1.16 -5.92
CA ASP A 290 5.15 1.00 -4.80
C ASP A 290 5.17 -0.47 -4.35
N PRO A 291 6.34 -1.10 -4.11
CA PRO A 291 6.41 -2.47 -3.62
C PRO A 291 5.69 -2.64 -2.27
N LEU A 292 4.95 -3.76 -2.14
CA LEU A 292 4.31 -4.25 -0.93
C LEU A 292 5.12 -5.37 -0.29
#